data_ca0f3a8f6e6e91847de2207ea3303cbc
#
_entry.id   ca0f3a8f6e6e91847de2207ea3303cbc
#
_cell.length_a   1.000
_cell.length_b   1.000
_cell.length_c   1.000
_cell.angle_alpha   90.00
_cell.angle_beta   90.00
_cell.angle_gamma   90.00
#
_symmetry.space_group_name_H-M   'P 1'
#
loop_
_entity.id
_entity.type
_entity.pdbx_description
1 polymer ?
#
loop_
_entity_poly.entity_id
_entity_poly.type
_entity_poly.pdbx_seq_one_letter_code
_entity_poly.pdbx_strand_id
1 'polypeptide(L)'
;MGADRAFKQISICAVALIIFCVICRLTVFNSYTVYIPLPWSREEPFRDEDLSVEVEEPDVLGYGKPENRDGYLRIPIDPGQAGESFIIVHDAQGENIGSRFLRVGPLGTVYDLSSGGFTGDRAVMIAVPVFWLLVCVIMLWHFFRAKGPAMYSYATIYYAGFSLFALISGVVILNAAVRHIMNPREFSMYMTYSAIKGASWRFMFLTAPLIGAFAVSMILCNIALLRHERPRIQNVLGILISVMLIAGEGLGWLMYSRNYIGSEIMGRVLETIQNTYATVFVYFECMLMGSIICGLRAAMHKPAPDKDFIVILGCWFRKDGSLPPLLKGRVDKAIEFWKLQKEKTGKEAILIPSGGQGRDETMPEAEAMQRYLLSQGFSPEMIRPEKASANTYQNMEFSGKIIREINPNGKVVFSTTNYHVFRSGVWANLAGLPAEGIGSRTKWWYWPNAFMRETIGLLQNRWKQEILFLVILVAFFGVLSMVL
;
A
#
# COMPACT_ATOMS: atom_id res chain seq x y z
N MET A 1 -11.52 12.67 -10.79
CA MET A 1 -10.49 13.48 -11.50
C MET A 1 -9.06 13.33 -10.96
N GLY A 2 -8.80 13.37 -9.66
CA GLY A 2 -7.42 13.22 -9.12
C GLY A 2 -6.86 11.80 -9.22
N ALA A 3 -7.66 10.79 -8.91
CA ALA A 3 -7.27 9.37 -8.95
C ALA A 3 -6.82 8.94 -10.34
N ASP A 4 -7.58 9.31 -11.37
CA ASP A 4 -7.25 8.96 -12.76
C ASP A 4 -5.90 9.52 -13.21
N ARG A 5 -5.50 10.68 -12.70
CA ARG A 5 -4.21 11.30 -13.07
C ARG A 5 -3.02 10.56 -12.49
N ALA A 6 -3.06 10.19 -11.19
CA ALA A 6 -1.96 9.45 -10.57
C ALA A 6 -1.80 8.06 -11.21
N PHE A 7 -2.88 7.31 -11.36
CA PHE A 7 -2.85 6.01 -12.04
C PHE A 7 -2.35 6.12 -13.47
N LYS A 8 -2.79 7.16 -14.21
CA LYS A 8 -2.30 7.43 -15.56
C LYS A 8 -0.80 7.71 -15.60
N GLN A 9 -0.28 8.51 -14.66
CA GLN A 9 1.16 8.78 -14.54
C GLN A 9 1.95 7.51 -14.21
N ILE A 10 1.48 6.71 -13.24
CA ILE A 10 2.12 5.45 -12.86
C ILE A 10 2.10 4.46 -14.03
N SER A 11 0.97 4.36 -14.76
CA SER A 11 0.87 3.50 -15.94
C SER A 11 1.83 3.93 -17.05
N ILE A 12 1.99 5.23 -17.29
CA ILE A 12 2.96 5.76 -18.26
C ILE A 12 4.39 5.37 -17.83
N CYS A 13 4.73 5.53 -16.55
CA CYS A 13 6.04 5.12 -16.03
C CYS A 13 6.27 3.61 -16.16
N ALA A 14 5.24 2.79 -15.89
CA ALA A 14 5.32 1.34 -16.03
C ALA A 14 5.52 0.91 -17.49
N VAL A 15 4.77 1.50 -18.42
CA VAL A 15 4.94 1.23 -19.86
C VAL A 15 6.33 1.68 -20.33
N ALA A 16 6.79 2.84 -19.89
CA ALA A 16 8.13 3.32 -20.21
C ALA A 16 9.22 2.38 -19.67
N LEU A 17 9.08 1.87 -18.45
CA LEU A 17 9.99 0.86 -17.89
C LEU A 17 9.99 -0.42 -18.70
N ILE A 18 8.81 -0.94 -19.07
CA ILE A 18 8.68 -2.17 -19.88
C ILE A 18 9.38 -1.98 -21.23
N ILE A 19 9.10 -0.86 -21.93
CA ILE A 19 9.74 -0.54 -23.20
C ILE A 19 11.25 -0.44 -23.04
N PHE A 20 11.73 0.25 -21.99
CA PHE A 20 13.14 0.35 -21.69
C PHE A 20 13.79 -1.02 -21.45
N CYS A 21 13.17 -1.89 -20.63
CA CYS A 21 13.65 -3.25 -20.39
C CYS A 21 13.71 -4.09 -21.69
N VAL A 22 12.70 -3.97 -22.56
CA VAL A 22 12.68 -4.64 -23.87
C VAL A 22 13.82 -4.14 -24.75
N ILE A 23 13.99 -2.83 -24.85
CA ILE A 23 15.09 -2.22 -25.61
C ILE A 23 16.44 -2.73 -25.09
N CYS A 24 16.68 -2.71 -23.77
CA CYS A 24 17.90 -3.20 -23.17
C CYS A 24 18.18 -4.68 -23.49
N ARG A 25 17.13 -5.49 -23.65
CA ARG A 25 17.29 -6.92 -24.03
C ARG A 25 17.51 -7.16 -25.51
N LEU A 26 17.04 -6.27 -26.37
CA LEU A 26 17.11 -6.42 -27.82
C LEU A 26 18.30 -5.68 -28.45
N THR A 27 19.00 -4.86 -27.69
CA THR A 27 20.03 -3.97 -28.21
C THR A 27 21.40 -4.16 -27.54
N VAL A 28 22.29 -3.20 -27.75
CA VAL A 28 23.68 -3.16 -27.25
C VAL A 28 23.80 -3.29 -25.72
N PHE A 29 22.72 -3.02 -24.96
CA PHE A 29 22.70 -3.20 -23.51
C PHE A 29 22.58 -4.65 -23.07
N ASN A 30 22.32 -5.58 -23.99
CA ASN A 30 22.23 -7.00 -23.71
C ASN A 30 23.62 -7.67 -23.74
N SER A 31 24.56 -7.15 -22.95
CA SER A 31 25.85 -7.76 -22.74
C SER A 31 25.90 -8.43 -21.37
N TYR A 32 26.38 -9.65 -21.34
CA TYR A 32 26.58 -10.40 -20.10
C TYR A 32 28.07 -10.62 -19.85
N THR A 33 28.47 -10.43 -18.60
CA THR A 33 29.84 -10.72 -18.18
C THR A 33 29.84 -11.77 -17.08
N VAL A 34 30.44 -12.91 -17.32
CA VAL A 34 30.65 -13.92 -16.29
C VAL A 34 31.79 -13.50 -15.38
N TYR A 35 31.61 -13.71 -14.08
CA TYR A 35 32.60 -13.48 -13.04
C TYR A 35 32.92 -14.83 -12.38
N ILE A 36 34.13 -15.32 -12.57
CA ILE A 36 34.60 -16.54 -11.93
C ILE A 36 35.62 -16.16 -10.85
N PRO A 37 35.36 -16.49 -9.56
CA PRO A 37 36.28 -16.21 -8.48
C PRO A 37 37.54 -17.03 -8.64
N LEU A 38 38.69 -16.37 -8.54
CA LEU A 38 39.98 -17.06 -8.57
C LEU A 38 40.34 -17.52 -7.15
N PRO A 39 40.88 -18.74 -6.95
CA PRO A 39 41.20 -19.25 -5.62
C PRO A 39 42.24 -18.39 -4.90
N TRP A 40 41.98 -18.05 -3.62
CA TRP A 40 42.86 -17.23 -2.78
C TRP A 40 44.07 -17.96 -2.20
N SER A 41 44.18 -19.27 -2.45
CA SER A 41 45.14 -20.15 -1.78
C SER A 41 46.56 -20.16 -2.42
N ARG A 42 46.79 -19.37 -3.46
CA ARG A 42 48.13 -19.30 -4.10
C ARG A 42 48.93 -18.09 -3.59
N GLU A 43 50.21 -18.30 -3.34
CA GLU A 43 51.17 -17.25 -2.94
C GLU A 43 51.39 -16.20 -4.04
N GLU A 44 51.13 -16.55 -5.33
CA GLU A 44 51.20 -15.61 -6.47
C GLU A 44 49.83 -15.46 -7.15
N PRO A 45 49.45 -14.21 -7.56
CA PRO A 45 48.22 -13.99 -8.32
C PRO A 45 48.32 -14.64 -9.70
N PHE A 46 47.19 -15.22 -10.18
CA PHE A 46 47.10 -15.76 -11.54
C PHE A 46 47.41 -14.67 -12.57
N ARG A 47 48.27 -14.96 -13.53
CA ARG A 47 48.46 -14.12 -14.72
C ARG A 47 47.45 -14.49 -15.78
N ASP A 48 47.09 -13.56 -16.64
CA ASP A 48 46.11 -13.79 -17.71
C ASP A 48 46.57 -14.95 -18.65
N GLU A 49 47.89 -15.16 -18.76
CA GLU A 49 48.51 -16.20 -19.57
C GLU A 49 48.37 -17.62 -18.96
N ASP A 50 48.11 -17.71 -17.66
CA ASP A 50 47.96 -18.96 -16.91
C ASP A 50 46.54 -19.50 -16.93
N LEU A 51 45.61 -18.77 -17.54
CA LEU A 51 44.19 -19.09 -17.53
C LEU A 51 43.70 -19.39 -18.95
N SER A 52 43.00 -20.52 -19.11
CA SER A 52 42.31 -20.85 -20.35
C SER A 52 40.82 -20.97 -20.14
N VAL A 53 40.06 -20.50 -21.13
CA VAL A 53 38.59 -20.52 -21.11
C VAL A 53 38.14 -21.52 -22.18
N GLU A 54 37.32 -22.49 -21.77
CA GLU A 54 36.69 -23.48 -22.64
C GLU A 54 35.17 -23.26 -22.63
N VAL A 55 34.55 -23.41 -23.79
CA VAL A 55 33.10 -23.37 -23.98
C VAL A 55 32.68 -24.70 -24.59
N GLU A 56 31.70 -25.38 -23.96
CA GLU A 56 31.27 -26.72 -24.38
C GLU A 56 30.56 -26.66 -25.75
N GLU A 57 29.70 -25.66 -25.97
CA GLU A 57 28.96 -25.44 -27.21
C GLU A 57 29.28 -24.05 -27.80
N PRO A 58 30.32 -23.95 -28.68
CA PRO A 58 30.77 -22.67 -29.24
C PRO A 58 29.74 -21.97 -30.14
N ASP A 59 28.78 -22.71 -30.71
CA ASP A 59 27.69 -22.16 -31.50
C ASP A 59 26.64 -21.44 -30.63
N VAL A 60 26.54 -21.83 -29.37
CA VAL A 60 25.62 -21.25 -28.37
C VAL A 60 26.27 -20.07 -27.65
N LEU A 61 27.54 -20.19 -27.26
CA LEU A 61 28.26 -19.18 -26.49
C LEU A 61 29.60 -18.86 -27.12
N GLY A 62 29.78 -17.61 -27.52
CA GLY A 62 31.10 -17.03 -27.73
C GLY A 62 31.56 -16.27 -26.47
N TYR A 63 32.82 -15.90 -26.41
CA TYR A 63 33.34 -15.05 -25.36
C TYR A 63 34.38 -14.06 -25.88
N GLY A 64 34.38 -12.88 -25.27
CA GLY A 64 35.39 -11.87 -25.53
C GLY A 64 36.66 -12.09 -24.70
N LYS A 65 37.61 -11.15 -24.78
CA LYS A 65 38.89 -11.25 -24.07
C LYS A 65 38.67 -11.34 -22.55
N PRO A 66 39.14 -12.44 -21.88
CA PRO A 66 39.08 -12.52 -20.44
C PRO A 66 39.99 -11.48 -19.77
N GLU A 67 39.57 -10.92 -18.67
CA GLU A 67 40.34 -9.94 -17.88
C GLU A 67 40.39 -10.39 -16.42
N ASN A 68 41.60 -10.59 -15.90
CA ASN A 68 41.81 -10.83 -14.47
C ASN A 68 41.84 -9.48 -13.73
N ARG A 69 40.82 -9.24 -12.96
CA ARG A 69 40.73 -8.02 -12.18
C ARG A 69 40.17 -8.30 -10.80
N ASP A 70 40.92 -7.82 -9.79
CA ASP A 70 40.46 -7.88 -8.39
C ASP A 70 40.17 -9.30 -7.86
N GLY A 71 40.90 -10.38 -8.35
CA GLY A 71 40.72 -11.78 -7.94
C GLY A 71 39.54 -12.47 -8.59
N TYR A 72 39.03 -11.92 -9.69
CA TYR A 72 38.02 -12.52 -10.57
C TYR A 72 38.49 -12.51 -12.00
N LEU A 73 38.21 -13.58 -12.69
CA LEU A 73 38.25 -13.60 -14.13
C LEU A 73 36.91 -13.06 -14.66
N ARG A 74 36.96 -11.97 -15.37
CA ARG A 74 35.81 -11.36 -16.05
C ARG A 74 35.82 -11.82 -17.49
N ILE A 75 34.73 -12.48 -17.91
CA ILE A 75 34.60 -13.03 -19.25
C ILE A 75 33.36 -12.43 -19.89
N PRO A 76 33.50 -11.50 -20.85
CA PRO A 76 32.38 -11.02 -21.65
C PRO A 76 31.84 -12.18 -22.49
N ILE A 77 30.50 -12.32 -22.51
CA ILE A 77 29.82 -13.39 -23.26
C ILE A 77 29.18 -12.77 -24.50
N ASP A 78 29.46 -13.43 -25.64
CA ASP A 78 28.81 -13.13 -26.91
C ASP A 78 27.80 -14.24 -27.20
N PRO A 79 26.48 -13.95 -27.09
CA PRO A 79 25.44 -14.94 -27.31
C PRO A 79 25.34 -15.31 -28.78
N GLY A 80 25.38 -16.62 -29.05
CA GLY A 80 25.20 -17.24 -30.37
C GLY A 80 23.77 -17.73 -30.59
N GLN A 81 23.60 -18.98 -30.98
CA GLN A 81 22.30 -19.64 -31.18
C GLN A 81 21.60 -19.92 -29.83
N ALA A 82 20.27 -20.01 -29.87
CA ALA A 82 19.51 -20.41 -28.68
C ALA A 82 19.89 -21.85 -28.26
N GLY A 83 20.23 -22.02 -26.99
CA GLY A 83 20.70 -23.31 -26.46
C GLY A 83 21.29 -23.15 -25.06
N GLU A 84 21.90 -24.20 -24.57
CA GLU A 84 22.58 -24.25 -23.26
C GLU A 84 24.04 -24.65 -23.45
N SER A 85 24.95 -24.05 -22.66
CA SER A 85 26.37 -24.37 -22.72
C SER A 85 27.05 -24.05 -21.39
N PHE A 86 28.10 -24.78 -21.07
CA PHE A 86 29.03 -24.45 -20.00
C PHE A 86 30.15 -23.56 -20.51
N ILE A 87 30.56 -22.61 -19.66
CA ILE A 87 31.85 -21.94 -19.76
C ILE A 87 32.70 -22.38 -18.58
N ILE A 88 33.88 -22.88 -18.87
CA ILE A 88 34.79 -23.51 -17.91
C ILE A 88 36.12 -22.78 -17.97
N VAL A 89 36.71 -22.52 -16.82
CA VAL A 89 38.02 -21.89 -16.71
C VAL A 89 39.00 -22.90 -16.11
N HIS A 90 40.10 -23.11 -16.80
CA HIS A 90 41.17 -23.98 -16.38
C HIS A 90 42.42 -23.17 -16.03
N ASP A 91 43.21 -23.67 -15.09
CA ASP A 91 44.54 -23.14 -14.80
C ASP A 91 45.60 -23.69 -15.75
N ALA A 92 46.87 -23.24 -15.57
CA ALA A 92 48.02 -23.71 -16.38
C ALA A 92 48.26 -25.23 -16.29
N GLN A 93 47.72 -25.91 -15.29
CA GLN A 93 47.79 -27.37 -15.10
C GLN A 93 46.58 -28.09 -15.71
N GLY A 94 45.62 -27.35 -16.27
CA GLY A 94 44.41 -27.92 -16.83
C GLY A 94 43.33 -28.24 -15.78
N GLU A 95 43.51 -27.82 -14.52
CA GLU A 95 42.48 -28.01 -13.48
C GLU A 95 41.36 -26.99 -13.63
N ASN A 96 40.10 -27.44 -13.45
CA ASN A 96 38.93 -26.58 -13.45
C ASN A 96 38.90 -25.72 -12.20
N ILE A 97 39.07 -24.42 -12.36
CA ILE A 97 39.02 -23.43 -11.29
C ILE A 97 37.62 -22.77 -11.13
N GLY A 98 36.74 -22.94 -12.10
CA GLY A 98 35.38 -22.49 -12.01
C GLY A 98 34.61 -22.65 -13.31
N SER A 99 33.32 -22.83 -13.19
CA SER A 99 32.41 -22.96 -14.32
C SER A 99 31.10 -22.22 -14.12
N ARG A 100 30.44 -21.91 -15.24
CA ARG A 100 29.05 -21.38 -15.24
C ARG A 100 28.25 -22.11 -16.29
N PHE A 101 27.01 -22.43 -15.94
CA PHE A 101 26.04 -23.01 -16.87
C PHE A 101 25.11 -21.90 -17.35
N LEU A 102 25.13 -21.61 -18.65
CA LEU A 102 24.43 -20.49 -19.27
C LEU A 102 23.45 -21.02 -20.31
N ARG A 103 22.32 -20.34 -20.42
CA ARG A 103 21.30 -20.53 -21.46
C ARG A 103 21.21 -19.28 -22.31
N VAL A 104 21.26 -19.42 -23.62
CA VAL A 104 20.94 -18.35 -24.57
C VAL A 104 19.52 -18.54 -25.07
N GLY A 105 18.71 -17.52 -24.87
CA GLY A 105 17.32 -17.48 -25.37
C GLY A 105 17.23 -17.10 -26.86
N PRO A 106 16.04 -17.23 -27.47
CA PRO A 106 15.83 -16.95 -28.91
C PRO A 106 16.15 -15.51 -29.34
N LEU A 107 16.19 -14.59 -28.39
CA LEU A 107 16.48 -13.16 -28.60
C LEU A 107 17.91 -12.78 -28.18
N GLY A 108 18.80 -13.75 -28.03
CA GLY A 108 20.18 -13.54 -27.58
C GLY A 108 20.30 -13.17 -26.09
N THR A 109 19.25 -13.39 -25.29
CA THR A 109 19.28 -13.17 -23.84
C THR A 109 20.05 -14.29 -23.17
N VAL A 110 21.05 -13.98 -22.35
CA VAL A 110 21.84 -14.97 -21.62
C VAL A 110 21.28 -15.10 -20.20
N TYR A 111 21.01 -16.32 -19.76
CA TYR A 111 20.58 -16.68 -18.43
C TYR A 111 21.68 -17.48 -17.74
N ASP A 112 22.08 -17.06 -16.55
CA ASP A 112 23.00 -17.83 -15.71
C ASP A 112 22.21 -18.84 -14.88
N LEU A 113 22.18 -20.09 -15.30
CA LEU A 113 21.46 -21.16 -14.62
C LEU A 113 22.20 -21.62 -13.34
N SER A 114 23.49 -21.31 -13.18
CA SER A 114 24.26 -21.61 -11.97
C SER A 114 23.93 -20.64 -10.84
N SER A 115 23.59 -19.39 -11.16
CA SER A 115 23.28 -18.34 -10.19
C SER A 115 21.80 -17.98 -10.13
N GLY A 116 20.97 -18.54 -10.99
CA GLY A 116 19.54 -18.24 -11.08
C GLY A 116 19.23 -16.84 -11.63
N GLY A 117 20.21 -16.17 -12.26
CA GLY A 117 20.06 -14.84 -12.85
C GLY A 117 19.99 -14.84 -14.36
N PHE A 118 19.59 -13.75 -14.96
CA PHE A 118 19.74 -13.51 -16.38
C PHE A 118 20.61 -12.28 -16.67
N THR A 119 20.90 -12.04 -17.95
CA THR A 119 21.91 -11.09 -18.42
C THR A 119 22.00 -9.80 -17.63
N GLY A 120 23.21 -9.49 -17.23
CA GLY A 120 23.60 -8.39 -16.39
C GLY A 120 23.34 -7.03 -16.93
N ASP A 121 22.08 -6.70 -17.08
CA ASP A 121 21.71 -5.39 -17.49
C ASP A 121 21.70 -4.45 -16.29
N ARG A 122 22.85 -3.85 -16.01
CA ARG A 122 23.00 -2.86 -14.94
C ARG A 122 22.01 -1.73 -15.07
N ALA A 123 21.62 -1.37 -16.30
CA ALA A 123 20.65 -0.32 -16.55
C ALA A 123 19.25 -0.74 -16.07
N VAL A 124 18.83 -1.98 -16.32
CA VAL A 124 17.55 -2.53 -15.81
C VAL A 124 17.57 -2.61 -14.30
N MET A 125 18.69 -3.03 -13.69
CA MET A 125 18.84 -3.10 -12.24
C MET A 125 18.67 -1.76 -11.55
N ILE A 126 19.03 -0.65 -12.20
CA ILE A 126 18.82 0.69 -11.69
C ILE A 126 17.43 1.22 -12.05
N ALA A 127 16.93 0.91 -13.25
CA ALA A 127 15.63 1.40 -13.72
C ALA A 127 14.47 0.91 -12.84
N VAL A 128 14.50 -0.35 -12.38
CA VAL A 128 13.45 -0.94 -11.54
C VAL A 128 13.31 -0.21 -10.18
N PRO A 129 14.36 -0.01 -9.37
CA PRO A 129 14.22 0.74 -8.12
C PRO A 129 13.88 2.21 -8.35
N VAL A 130 14.41 2.85 -9.41
CA VAL A 130 14.03 4.21 -9.77
C VAL A 130 12.53 4.30 -10.08
N PHE A 131 11.97 3.34 -10.81
CA PHE A 131 10.53 3.25 -11.04
C PHE A 131 9.74 3.21 -9.72
N TRP A 132 10.13 2.35 -8.76
CA TRP A 132 9.45 2.29 -7.46
C TRP A 132 9.54 3.59 -6.67
N LEU A 133 10.70 4.26 -6.70
CA LEU A 133 10.86 5.56 -6.05
C LEU A 133 10.03 6.65 -6.74
N LEU A 134 9.92 6.65 -8.06
CA LEU A 134 9.02 7.54 -8.80
C LEU A 134 7.55 7.28 -8.45
N VAL A 135 7.13 6.01 -8.36
CA VAL A 135 5.78 5.64 -7.90
C VAL A 135 5.52 6.21 -6.50
N CYS A 136 6.46 6.06 -5.57
CA CYS A 136 6.37 6.64 -4.23
C CYS A 136 6.18 8.17 -4.30
N VAL A 137 7.01 8.88 -5.05
CA VAL A 137 6.94 10.35 -5.19
C VAL A 137 5.60 10.78 -5.80
N ILE A 138 5.13 10.10 -6.85
CA ILE A 138 3.83 10.40 -7.48
C ILE A 138 2.69 10.21 -6.47
N MET A 139 2.69 9.10 -5.73
CA MET A 139 1.65 8.81 -4.73
C MET A 139 1.66 9.85 -3.60
N LEU A 140 2.82 10.15 -3.02
CA LEU A 140 2.96 11.16 -1.96
C LEU A 140 2.56 12.55 -2.46
N TRP A 141 2.95 12.93 -3.68
CA TRP A 141 2.55 14.20 -4.28
C TRP A 141 1.02 14.33 -4.35
N HIS A 142 0.34 13.32 -4.87
CA HIS A 142 -1.13 13.33 -4.96
C HIS A 142 -1.78 13.28 -3.58
N PHE A 143 -1.22 12.53 -2.63
CA PHE A 143 -1.69 12.47 -1.25
C PHE A 143 -1.66 13.84 -0.57
N PHE A 144 -0.52 14.55 -0.62
CA PHE A 144 -0.38 15.86 0.03
C PHE A 144 -1.12 16.98 -0.72
N ARG A 145 -1.27 16.85 -2.04
CA ARG A 145 -2.04 17.82 -2.83
C ARG A 145 -3.56 17.70 -2.62
N ALA A 146 -4.06 16.55 -2.22
CA ALA A 146 -5.47 16.36 -1.89
C ALA A 146 -5.82 17.08 -0.59
N LYS A 147 -6.45 18.26 -0.68
CA LYS A 147 -6.84 19.12 0.45
C LYS A 147 -8.36 19.33 0.44
N GLY A 148 -8.91 19.72 1.60
CA GLY A 148 -10.34 19.94 1.76
C GLY A 148 -11.15 18.69 1.38
N PRO A 149 -12.30 18.81 0.68
CA PRO A 149 -13.12 17.67 0.29
C PRO A 149 -12.37 16.62 -0.55
N ALA A 150 -11.36 17.04 -1.33
CA ALA A 150 -10.58 16.12 -2.19
C ALA A 150 -9.77 15.08 -1.41
N MET A 151 -9.47 15.30 -0.12
CA MET A 151 -8.77 14.31 0.69
C MET A 151 -9.62 13.08 1.03
N TYR A 152 -10.93 13.18 0.92
CA TYR A 152 -11.85 12.07 1.21
C TYR A 152 -12.11 11.26 -0.06
N SER A 153 -11.14 10.43 -0.44
CA SER A 153 -11.31 9.53 -1.57
C SER A 153 -10.64 8.19 -1.32
N TYR A 154 -11.12 7.14 -1.98
CA TYR A 154 -10.44 5.84 -1.93
C TYR A 154 -9.01 5.92 -2.46
N ALA A 155 -8.75 6.75 -3.45
CA ALA A 155 -7.41 6.91 -4.00
C ALA A 155 -6.39 7.40 -2.97
N THR A 156 -6.81 8.24 -2.00
CA THR A 156 -5.89 8.70 -0.96
C THR A 156 -5.46 7.59 -0.01
N ILE A 157 -6.28 6.53 0.17
CA ILE A 157 -5.90 5.33 0.93
C ILE A 157 -4.76 4.61 0.21
N TYR A 158 -4.91 4.39 -1.11
CA TYR A 158 -3.85 3.77 -1.92
C TYR A 158 -2.58 4.63 -1.90
N TYR A 159 -2.71 5.95 -2.06
CA TYR A 159 -1.55 6.85 -2.03
C TYR A 159 -0.80 6.78 -0.70
N ALA A 160 -1.50 6.73 0.43
CA ALA A 160 -0.87 6.65 1.74
C ALA A 160 -0.24 5.27 2.03
N GLY A 161 -0.98 4.18 1.77
CA GLY A 161 -0.53 2.82 2.09
C GLY A 161 0.55 2.32 1.15
N PHE A 162 0.31 2.39 -0.17
CA PHE A 162 1.24 1.83 -1.15
C PHE A 162 2.47 2.71 -1.42
N SER A 163 2.46 3.99 -1.04
CA SER A 163 3.68 4.81 -1.11
C SER A 163 4.78 4.27 -0.21
N LEU A 164 4.43 3.73 0.97
CA LEU A 164 5.39 3.12 1.87
C LEU A 164 5.95 1.81 1.27
N PHE A 165 5.09 0.98 0.67
CA PHE A 165 5.54 -0.21 -0.05
C PHE A 165 6.49 0.15 -1.20
N ALA A 166 6.15 1.15 -2.00
CA ALA A 166 6.98 1.62 -3.10
C ALA A 166 8.32 2.18 -2.62
N LEU A 167 8.34 2.92 -1.51
CA LEU A 167 9.55 3.44 -0.90
C LEU A 167 10.49 2.31 -0.46
N ILE A 168 9.98 1.39 0.35
CA ILE A 168 10.75 0.28 0.90
C ILE A 168 11.29 -0.60 -0.23
N SER A 169 10.44 -0.98 -1.18
CA SER A 169 10.84 -1.78 -2.35
C SER A 169 11.92 -1.06 -3.16
N GLY A 170 11.71 0.22 -3.47
CA GLY A 170 12.68 1.03 -4.21
C GLY A 170 14.04 1.12 -3.51
N VAL A 171 14.06 1.40 -2.21
CA VAL A 171 15.30 1.51 -1.42
C VAL A 171 16.03 0.18 -1.31
N VAL A 172 15.31 -0.91 -1.03
CA VAL A 172 15.91 -2.24 -0.87
C VAL A 172 16.50 -2.75 -2.19
N ILE A 173 15.75 -2.61 -3.30
CA ILE A 173 16.23 -3.04 -4.62
C ILE A 173 17.41 -2.17 -5.06
N LEU A 174 17.33 -0.84 -4.84
CA LEU A 174 18.44 0.07 -5.15
C LEU A 174 19.70 -0.26 -4.36
N ASN A 175 19.57 -0.56 -3.06
CA ASN A 175 20.69 -0.97 -2.22
C ASN A 175 21.34 -2.26 -2.76
N ALA A 176 20.54 -3.27 -3.14
CA ALA A 176 21.06 -4.50 -3.73
C ALA A 176 21.78 -4.24 -5.07
N ALA A 177 21.19 -3.41 -5.93
CA ALA A 177 21.79 -3.04 -7.22
C ALA A 177 23.10 -2.27 -7.06
N VAL A 178 23.15 -1.29 -6.16
CA VAL A 178 24.37 -0.51 -5.89
C VAL A 178 25.47 -1.38 -5.32
N ARG A 179 25.15 -2.26 -4.36
CA ARG A 179 26.13 -3.21 -3.81
C ARG A 179 26.72 -4.12 -4.90
N HIS A 180 25.87 -4.64 -5.80
CA HIS A 180 26.35 -5.44 -6.93
C HIS A 180 27.28 -4.63 -7.86
N ILE A 181 26.93 -3.37 -8.16
CA ILE A 181 27.75 -2.53 -9.02
C ILE A 181 29.10 -2.17 -8.38
N MET A 182 29.09 -1.90 -7.08
CA MET A 182 30.31 -1.50 -6.33
C MET A 182 31.22 -2.70 -6.01
N ASN A 183 30.64 -3.82 -5.66
CA ASN A 183 31.38 -5.02 -5.29
C ASN A 183 30.69 -6.29 -5.83
N PRO A 184 30.82 -6.57 -7.15
CA PRO A 184 30.21 -7.74 -7.79
C PRO A 184 30.74 -9.07 -7.25
N ARG A 185 31.84 -9.06 -6.50
CA ARG A 185 32.42 -10.23 -5.85
C ARG A 185 31.56 -10.80 -4.74
N GLU A 186 31.14 -9.92 -3.83
CA GLU A 186 30.36 -10.33 -2.64
C GLU A 186 28.86 -10.34 -2.93
N PHE A 187 28.41 -9.50 -3.85
CA PHE A 187 27.00 -9.28 -4.14
C PHE A 187 26.68 -9.72 -5.55
N SER A 188 26.19 -10.94 -5.70
CA SER A 188 25.76 -11.45 -7.00
C SER A 188 24.53 -10.70 -7.51
N MET A 189 24.35 -10.75 -8.83
CA MET A 189 23.16 -10.22 -9.50
C MET A 189 21.88 -10.90 -9.03
N TYR A 190 21.95 -12.16 -8.63
CA TYR A 190 20.88 -12.91 -8.00
C TYR A 190 20.30 -12.20 -6.78
N MET A 191 21.11 -11.47 -6.00
CA MET A 191 20.61 -10.69 -4.86
C MET A 191 19.64 -9.58 -5.29
N THR A 192 19.85 -8.94 -6.44
CA THR A 192 18.92 -7.92 -6.96
C THR A 192 17.61 -8.57 -7.42
N TYR A 193 17.67 -9.73 -8.07
CA TYR A 193 16.48 -10.50 -8.42
C TYR A 193 15.71 -10.96 -7.21
N SER A 194 16.41 -11.53 -6.23
CA SER A 194 15.83 -11.91 -4.96
C SER A 194 15.19 -10.69 -4.26
N ALA A 195 15.78 -9.50 -4.41
CA ALA A 195 15.20 -8.26 -3.88
C ALA A 195 13.90 -7.88 -4.58
N ILE A 196 13.80 -8.07 -5.89
CA ILE A 196 12.58 -7.81 -6.67
C ILE A 196 11.51 -8.84 -6.33
N LYS A 197 11.82 -10.14 -6.43
CA LYS A 197 10.90 -11.23 -6.10
C LYS A 197 10.39 -11.16 -4.67
N GLY A 198 11.28 -10.93 -3.72
CA GLY A 198 10.99 -10.89 -2.30
C GLY A 198 10.53 -9.52 -1.77
N ALA A 199 10.12 -8.58 -2.63
CA ALA A 199 9.71 -7.23 -2.17
C ALA A 199 8.57 -7.27 -1.16
N SER A 200 7.56 -8.11 -1.37
CA SER A 200 6.43 -8.29 -0.44
C SER A 200 6.88 -8.86 0.90
N TRP A 201 7.76 -9.88 0.90
CA TRP A 201 8.33 -10.46 2.13
C TRP A 201 9.10 -9.45 2.95
N ARG A 202 9.97 -8.67 2.31
CA ARG A 202 10.77 -7.64 2.99
C ARG A 202 9.90 -6.54 3.56
N PHE A 203 8.87 -6.14 2.84
CA PHE A 203 7.90 -5.17 3.35
C PHE A 203 7.19 -5.73 4.58
N MET A 204 6.61 -6.92 4.51
CA MET A 204 5.91 -7.61 5.59
C MET A 204 6.79 -7.71 6.85
N PHE A 205 8.02 -8.19 6.74
CA PHE A 205 8.92 -8.28 7.90
C PHE A 205 9.32 -6.93 8.48
N LEU A 206 9.46 -5.89 7.64
CA LEU A 206 9.78 -4.56 8.12
C LEU A 206 8.59 -3.89 8.82
N THR A 207 7.37 -4.18 8.37
CA THR A 207 6.13 -3.66 8.97
C THR A 207 5.60 -4.52 10.12
N ALA A 208 6.05 -5.76 10.28
CA ALA A 208 5.62 -6.68 11.33
C ALA A 208 5.63 -6.07 12.75
N PRO A 209 6.64 -5.29 13.19
CA PRO A 209 6.60 -4.64 14.51
C PRO A 209 5.44 -3.63 14.64
N LEU A 210 5.11 -2.90 13.57
CA LEU A 210 4.01 -1.94 13.56
C LEU A 210 2.64 -2.65 13.58
N ILE A 211 2.49 -3.69 12.77
CA ILE A 211 1.28 -4.52 12.74
C ILE A 211 1.09 -5.24 14.07
N GLY A 212 2.16 -5.78 14.65
CA GLY A 212 2.14 -6.40 15.98
C GLY A 212 1.72 -5.41 17.07
N ALA A 213 2.31 -4.22 17.11
CA ALA A 213 1.95 -3.16 18.04
C ALA A 213 0.48 -2.73 17.88
N PHE A 214 -0.01 -2.60 16.62
CA PHE A 214 -1.41 -2.31 16.35
C PHE A 214 -2.33 -3.43 16.85
N ALA A 215 -2.00 -4.70 16.58
CA ALA A 215 -2.77 -5.86 17.01
C ALA A 215 -2.83 -5.95 18.55
N VAL A 216 -1.71 -5.77 19.25
CA VAL A 216 -1.65 -5.73 20.71
C VAL A 216 -2.49 -4.57 21.25
N SER A 217 -2.35 -3.37 20.69
CA SER A 217 -3.17 -2.20 21.06
C SER A 217 -4.66 -2.51 20.90
N MET A 218 -5.04 -3.17 19.81
CA MET A 218 -6.42 -3.54 19.54
C MET A 218 -6.94 -4.57 20.55
N ILE A 219 -6.15 -5.55 20.96
CA ILE A 219 -6.49 -6.51 22.03
C ILE A 219 -6.73 -5.77 23.36
N LEU A 220 -5.78 -4.92 23.76
CA LEU A 220 -5.89 -4.14 25.01
C LEU A 220 -7.10 -3.21 25.02
N CYS A 221 -7.38 -2.55 23.90
CA CYS A 221 -8.56 -1.70 23.75
C CYS A 221 -9.86 -2.50 23.80
N ASN A 222 -9.90 -3.70 23.22
CA ASN A 222 -11.07 -4.58 23.30
C ASN A 222 -11.31 -5.09 24.74
N ILE A 223 -10.25 -5.44 25.46
CA ILE A 223 -10.36 -5.81 26.89
C ILE A 223 -10.93 -4.63 27.70
N ALA A 224 -10.42 -3.41 27.46
CA ALA A 224 -10.94 -2.21 28.10
C ALA A 224 -12.43 -1.97 27.74
N LEU A 225 -12.80 -2.16 26.47
CA LEU A 225 -14.17 -2.01 25.99
C LEU A 225 -15.13 -3.03 26.65
N LEU A 226 -14.72 -4.30 26.73
CA LEU A 226 -15.50 -5.37 27.39
C LEU A 226 -15.68 -5.13 28.91
N ARG A 227 -14.75 -4.43 29.56
CA ARG A 227 -14.86 -4.04 30.98
C ARG A 227 -15.82 -2.87 31.21
N HIS A 228 -15.99 -1.99 30.22
CA HIS A 228 -16.77 -0.75 30.37
C HIS A 228 -18.15 -0.82 29.68
N GLU A 229 -18.36 -1.77 28.77
CA GLU A 229 -19.60 -1.93 28.02
C GLU A 229 -20.13 -3.37 28.08
N ARG A 230 -21.42 -3.54 27.77
CA ARG A 230 -22.00 -4.87 27.66
C ARG A 230 -21.31 -5.68 26.55
N PRO A 231 -20.96 -6.96 26.78
CA PRO A 231 -20.34 -7.78 25.77
C PRO A 231 -21.25 -7.96 24.56
N ARG A 232 -20.77 -7.52 23.39
CA ARG A 232 -21.42 -7.70 22.08
C ARG A 232 -20.44 -8.40 21.15
N ILE A 233 -20.93 -9.19 20.21
CA ILE A 233 -20.11 -9.88 19.20
C ILE A 233 -19.17 -8.89 18.47
N GLN A 234 -19.66 -7.67 18.20
CA GLN A 234 -18.87 -6.61 17.57
C GLN A 234 -17.62 -6.21 18.38
N ASN A 235 -17.63 -6.37 19.71
CA ASN A 235 -16.50 -6.06 20.58
C ASN A 235 -15.49 -7.20 20.64
N VAL A 236 -15.86 -8.43 20.27
CA VAL A 236 -14.98 -9.60 20.18
C VAL A 236 -14.29 -9.66 18.81
N LEU A 237 -14.93 -9.11 17.78
CA LEU A 237 -14.39 -9.12 16.41
C LEU A 237 -12.98 -8.50 16.32
N GLY A 238 -12.71 -7.44 17.09
CA GLY A 238 -11.40 -6.82 17.13
C GLY A 238 -10.31 -7.75 17.69
N ILE A 239 -10.63 -8.59 18.68
CA ILE A 239 -9.68 -9.60 19.19
C ILE A 239 -9.42 -10.65 18.11
N LEU A 240 -10.47 -11.14 17.44
CA LEU A 240 -10.33 -12.12 16.36
C LEU A 240 -9.43 -11.60 15.23
N ILE A 241 -9.66 -10.37 14.78
CA ILE A 241 -8.84 -9.74 13.73
C ILE A 241 -7.38 -9.57 14.19
N SER A 242 -7.16 -9.20 15.46
CA SER A 242 -5.80 -9.08 15.99
C SER A 242 -5.06 -10.42 15.99
N VAL A 243 -5.76 -11.50 16.40
CA VAL A 243 -5.22 -12.86 16.37
C VAL A 243 -4.91 -13.28 14.93
N MET A 244 -5.80 -12.96 13.98
CA MET A 244 -5.58 -13.24 12.56
C MET A 244 -4.37 -12.48 11.98
N LEU A 245 -4.16 -11.22 12.36
CA LEU A 245 -2.98 -10.45 11.96
C LEU A 245 -1.69 -11.07 12.50
N ILE A 246 -1.64 -11.39 13.79
CA ILE A 246 -0.46 -12.02 14.42
C ILE A 246 -0.20 -13.41 13.83
N ALA A 247 -1.27 -14.21 13.67
CA ALA A 247 -1.16 -15.55 13.07
C ALA A 247 -0.72 -15.48 11.60
N GLY A 248 -1.17 -14.47 10.86
CA GLY A 248 -0.76 -14.22 9.48
C GLY A 248 0.73 -13.88 9.39
N GLU A 249 1.23 -12.98 10.21
CA GLU A 249 2.68 -12.70 10.29
C GLU A 249 3.49 -13.95 10.66
N GLY A 250 3.04 -14.70 11.68
CA GLY A 250 3.68 -15.94 12.10
C GLY A 250 3.68 -17.02 11.02
N LEU A 251 2.57 -17.20 10.30
CA LEU A 251 2.48 -18.11 9.16
C LEU A 251 3.43 -17.69 8.03
N GLY A 252 3.48 -16.40 7.74
CA GLY A 252 4.42 -15.83 6.78
C GLY A 252 5.86 -16.17 7.13
N TRP A 253 6.26 -15.94 8.39
CA TRP A 253 7.60 -16.28 8.86
C TRP A 253 7.89 -17.78 8.74
N LEU A 254 6.94 -18.65 9.09
CA LEU A 254 7.07 -20.10 8.94
C LEU A 254 7.20 -20.53 7.47
N MET A 255 6.46 -19.91 6.57
CA MET A 255 6.55 -20.20 5.14
C MET A 255 7.90 -19.76 4.56
N TYR A 256 8.35 -18.56 4.90
CA TYR A 256 9.62 -18.01 4.42
C TYR A 256 10.84 -18.79 4.93
N SER A 257 10.80 -19.31 6.16
CA SER A 257 11.91 -20.05 6.75
C SER A 257 12.08 -21.47 6.22
N ARG A 258 11.13 -21.99 5.42
CA ARG A 258 11.19 -23.33 4.86
C ARG A 258 11.86 -23.34 3.49
N ASN A 259 13.06 -23.90 3.45
CA ASN A 259 13.73 -24.26 2.19
C ASN A 259 13.20 -25.62 1.70
N TYR A 260 12.85 -25.68 0.43
CA TYR A 260 12.42 -26.93 -0.18
C TYR A 260 13.64 -27.67 -0.75
N ILE A 261 13.76 -28.95 -0.36
CA ILE A 261 14.77 -29.88 -0.91
C ILE A 261 13.99 -30.90 -1.75
N GLY A 262 13.96 -30.72 -3.06
CA GLY A 262 13.22 -31.59 -3.97
C GLY A 262 13.37 -31.18 -5.44
N SER A 263 12.38 -31.54 -6.29
CA SER A 263 12.43 -31.18 -7.69
C SER A 263 12.32 -29.68 -7.91
N GLU A 264 13.01 -29.15 -8.92
CA GLU A 264 13.00 -27.71 -9.27
C GLU A 264 11.58 -27.19 -9.51
N ILE A 265 10.72 -27.96 -10.19
CA ILE A 265 9.33 -27.59 -10.47
C ILE A 265 8.55 -27.37 -9.17
N MET A 266 8.68 -28.28 -8.21
CA MET A 266 7.99 -28.17 -6.92
C MET A 266 8.54 -26.99 -6.10
N GLY A 267 9.83 -26.69 -6.19
CA GLY A 267 10.44 -25.50 -5.60
C GLY A 267 9.81 -24.21 -6.13
N ARG A 268 9.66 -24.08 -7.46
CA ARG A 268 9.02 -22.92 -8.12
C ARG A 268 7.53 -22.79 -7.75
N VAL A 269 6.81 -23.89 -7.68
CA VAL A 269 5.40 -23.89 -7.23
C VAL A 269 5.29 -23.40 -5.79
N LEU A 270 6.14 -23.89 -4.90
CA LEU A 270 6.13 -23.47 -3.50
C LEU A 270 6.49 -21.98 -3.36
N GLU A 271 7.52 -21.51 -4.07
CA GLU A 271 7.90 -20.09 -4.11
C GLU A 271 6.74 -19.22 -4.62
N THR A 272 6.02 -19.67 -5.66
CA THR A 272 4.84 -18.97 -6.17
C THR A 272 3.73 -18.87 -5.13
N ILE A 273 3.45 -19.94 -4.39
CA ILE A 273 2.46 -19.94 -3.30
C ILE A 273 2.90 -18.97 -2.19
N GLN A 274 4.16 -19.01 -1.79
CA GLN A 274 4.72 -18.14 -0.77
C GLN A 274 4.63 -16.65 -1.19
N ASN A 275 5.04 -16.31 -2.41
CA ASN A 275 4.98 -14.94 -2.92
C ASN A 275 3.54 -14.46 -3.10
N THR A 276 2.62 -15.34 -3.50
CA THR A 276 1.18 -15.05 -3.55
C THR A 276 0.65 -14.70 -2.16
N TYR A 277 0.98 -15.53 -1.16
CA TYR A 277 0.59 -15.26 0.24
C TYR A 277 1.09 -13.90 0.72
N ALA A 278 2.40 -13.63 0.57
CA ALA A 278 3.00 -12.36 0.99
C ALA A 278 2.36 -11.17 0.27
N THR A 279 2.08 -11.30 -1.03
CA THR A 279 1.46 -10.24 -1.84
C THR A 279 0.04 -9.91 -1.35
N VAL A 280 -0.77 -10.93 -1.07
CA VAL A 280 -2.13 -10.75 -0.53
C VAL A 280 -2.08 -10.12 0.87
N PHE A 281 -1.19 -10.59 1.72
CA PHE A 281 -1.06 -10.08 3.08
C PHE A 281 -0.62 -8.62 3.10
N VAL A 282 0.42 -8.28 2.35
CA VAL A 282 0.93 -6.90 2.19
C VAL A 282 -0.12 -5.96 1.60
N TYR A 283 -0.94 -6.46 0.67
CA TYR A 283 -2.06 -5.66 0.16
C TYR A 283 -2.97 -5.18 1.30
N PHE A 284 -3.39 -6.10 2.18
CA PHE A 284 -4.24 -5.73 3.32
C PHE A 284 -3.52 -4.85 4.34
N GLU A 285 -2.23 -5.06 4.57
CA GLU A 285 -1.41 -4.16 5.42
C GLU A 285 -1.38 -2.74 4.84
N CYS A 286 -1.10 -2.58 3.56
CA CYS A 286 -1.12 -1.28 2.90
C CYS A 286 -2.49 -0.60 2.99
N MET A 287 -3.58 -1.34 2.78
CA MET A 287 -4.94 -0.81 2.90
C MET A 287 -5.26 -0.38 4.34
N LEU A 288 -4.86 -1.18 5.33
CA LEU A 288 -5.04 -0.86 6.74
C LEU A 288 -4.25 0.41 7.12
N MET A 289 -2.97 0.44 6.80
CA MET A 289 -2.11 1.60 7.11
C MET A 289 -2.60 2.86 6.39
N GLY A 290 -2.94 2.76 5.11
CA GLY A 290 -3.50 3.85 4.34
C GLY A 290 -4.79 4.40 4.95
N SER A 291 -5.68 3.51 5.39
CA SER A 291 -6.94 3.89 6.05
C SER A 291 -6.70 4.58 7.40
N ILE A 292 -5.75 4.10 8.21
CA ILE A 292 -5.36 4.72 9.47
C ILE A 292 -4.80 6.13 9.23
N ILE A 293 -3.84 6.26 8.30
CA ILE A 293 -3.22 7.55 7.96
C ILE A 293 -4.27 8.55 7.47
N CYS A 294 -5.15 8.14 6.56
CA CYS A 294 -6.25 8.98 6.06
C CYS A 294 -7.24 9.35 7.17
N GLY A 295 -7.60 8.41 8.04
CA GLY A 295 -8.48 8.64 9.18
C GLY A 295 -7.89 9.62 10.18
N LEU A 296 -6.62 9.48 10.53
CA LEU A 296 -5.89 10.41 11.43
C LEU A 296 -5.79 11.80 10.80
N ARG A 297 -5.40 11.89 9.51
CA ARG A 297 -5.35 13.16 8.78
C ARG A 297 -6.70 13.87 8.77
N ALA A 298 -7.80 13.13 8.53
CA ALA A 298 -9.15 13.66 8.53
C ALA A 298 -9.59 14.11 9.93
N ALA A 299 -9.28 13.34 10.98
CA ALA A 299 -9.61 13.68 12.35
C ALA A 299 -8.88 14.92 12.88
N MET A 300 -7.66 15.18 12.36
CA MET A 300 -6.85 16.36 12.73
C MET A 300 -7.11 17.57 11.85
N HIS A 301 -7.86 17.41 10.75
CA HIS A 301 -8.17 18.51 9.84
C HIS A 301 -9.03 19.59 10.52
N LYS A 302 -8.68 20.85 10.27
CA LYS A 302 -9.39 22.02 10.80
C LYS A 302 -9.91 22.83 9.61
N PRO A 303 -11.21 22.69 9.26
CA PRO A 303 -11.82 23.48 8.20
C PRO A 303 -11.77 24.99 8.50
N ALA A 304 -11.71 25.80 7.46
CA ALA A 304 -11.81 27.24 7.58
C ALA A 304 -13.20 27.64 8.13
N PRO A 305 -13.28 28.66 9.02
CA PRO A 305 -14.53 29.11 9.62
C PRO A 305 -15.27 30.06 8.69
N ASP A 306 -15.67 29.57 7.53
CA ASP A 306 -16.34 30.34 6.44
C ASP A 306 -17.53 29.57 5.83
N LYS A 307 -18.12 28.65 6.59
CA LYS A 307 -19.15 27.73 6.10
C LYS A 307 -20.55 28.35 6.15
N ASP A 308 -21.38 27.96 5.17
CA ASP A 308 -22.78 28.35 5.08
C ASP A 308 -23.69 27.35 5.80
N PHE A 309 -23.25 26.06 5.81
CA PHE A 309 -24.01 24.96 6.36
C PHE A 309 -23.15 24.06 7.25
N ILE A 310 -23.75 23.56 8.33
CA ILE A 310 -23.16 22.54 9.22
C ILE A 310 -24.11 21.34 9.25
N VAL A 311 -23.77 20.25 8.58
CA VAL A 311 -24.51 18.98 8.63
C VAL A 311 -24.08 18.20 9.86
N ILE A 312 -25.02 17.76 10.72
CA ILE A 312 -24.74 17.00 11.93
C ILE A 312 -25.23 15.56 11.70
N LEU A 313 -24.30 14.61 11.62
CA LEU A 313 -24.66 13.22 11.31
C LEU A 313 -25.17 12.47 12.53
N GLY A 314 -26.31 11.84 12.39
CA GLY A 314 -26.89 10.93 13.37
C GLY A 314 -26.06 9.64 13.57
N CYS A 315 -26.32 8.92 14.65
CA CYS A 315 -25.73 7.61 14.88
C CYS A 315 -26.57 6.64 15.69
N TRP A 316 -27.47 7.06 16.45
CA TRP A 316 -28.41 6.38 17.31
C TRP A 316 -28.73 7.23 18.54
N PHE A 317 -29.93 7.13 19.09
CA PHE A 317 -30.27 7.75 20.36
C PHE A 317 -31.05 6.81 21.28
N ARG A 318 -31.28 7.21 22.54
CA ARG A 318 -31.94 6.39 23.53
C ARG A 318 -33.46 6.46 23.38
N LYS A 319 -34.19 5.43 23.82
CA LYS A 319 -35.65 5.36 23.78
C LYS A 319 -36.34 6.48 24.56
N ASP A 320 -35.69 7.07 25.55
CA ASP A 320 -36.16 8.22 26.31
C ASP A 320 -36.00 9.55 25.57
N GLY A 321 -35.50 9.56 24.34
CA GLY A 321 -35.26 10.77 23.55
C GLY A 321 -33.98 11.52 23.92
N SER A 322 -33.20 11.03 24.92
CA SER A 322 -31.95 11.68 25.32
C SER A 322 -30.80 11.28 24.35
N LEU A 323 -29.93 12.27 24.07
CA LEU A 323 -28.78 12.06 23.23
C LEU A 323 -27.71 11.24 23.98
N PRO A 324 -27.27 10.07 23.44
CA PRO A 324 -26.12 9.36 23.99
C PRO A 324 -24.85 10.18 23.82
N PRO A 325 -23.80 9.91 24.60
CA PRO A 325 -22.58 10.72 24.59
C PRO A 325 -21.94 10.90 23.20
N LEU A 326 -22.03 9.91 22.33
CA LEU A 326 -21.49 9.99 20.96
C LEU A 326 -22.29 10.98 20.10
N LEU A 327 -23.60 10.91 20.13
CA LEU A 327 -24.47 11.82 19.36
C LEU A 327 -24.40 13.23 19.92
N LYS A 328 -24.50 13.37 21.27
CA LYS A 328 -24.32 14.67 21.94
C LYS A 328 -22.98 15.32 21.56
N GLY A 329 -21.88 14.54 21.58
CA GLY A 329 -20.55 15.05 21.19
C GLY A 329 -20.50 15.57 19.76
N ARG A 330 -21.25 14.98 18.80
CA ARG A 330 -21.34 15.48 17.42
C ARG A 330 -22.07 16.83 17.37
N VAL A 331 -23.18 16.97 18.09
CA VAL A 331 -23.93 18.23 18.15
C VAL A 331 -23.10 19.32 18.85
N ASP A 332 -22.48 19.00 20.00
CA ASP A 332 -21.62 19.93 20.73
C ASP A 332 -20.42 20.40 19.87
N LYS A 333 -19.84 19.50 19.04
CA LYS A 333 -18.76 19.86 18.11
C LYS A 333 -19.23 20.79 17.00
N ALA A 334 -20.43 20.61 16.51
CA ALA A 334 -21.07 21.54 15.55
C ALA A 334 -21.31 22.93 16.18
N ILE A 335 -21.80 22.97 17.42
CA ILE A 335 -21.99 24.20 18.18
C ILE A 335 -20.65 24.91 18.42
N GLU A 336 -19.60 24.18 18.82
CA GLU A 336 -18.27 24.74 19.01
C GLU A 336 -17.76 25.42 17.72
N PHE A 337 -17.90 24.73 16.59
CA PHE A 337 -17.47 25.26 15.28
C PHE A 337 -18.32 26.50 14.88
N TRP A 338 -19.63 26.44 15.06
CA TRP A 338 -20.54 27.55 14.78
C TRP A 338 -20.17 28.81 15.58
N LYS A 339 -19.93 28.64 16.91
CA LYS A 339 -19.52 29.75 17.81
C LYS A 339 -18.18 30.33 17.39
N LEU A 340 -17.18 29.46 17.11
CA LEU A 340 -15.86 29.88 16.63
C LEU A 340 -15.96 30.67 15.32
N GLN A 341 -16.81 30.22 14.40
CA GLN A 341 -17.03 30.92 13.13
C GLN A 341 -17.68 32.26 13.33
N LYS A 342 -18.77 32.35 14.13
CA LYS A 342 -19.44 33.61 14.44
C LYS A 342 -18.49 34.61 15.08
N GLU A 343 -17.68 34.17 16.04
CA GLU A 343 -16.69 35.02 16.70
C GLU A 343 -15.60 35.55 15.71
N LYS A 344 -15.11 34.70 14.83
CA LYS A 344 -14.00 35.07 13.93
C LYS A 344 -14.44 35.87 12.69
N THR A 345 -15.63 35.60 12.16
CA THR A 345 -16.05 36.09 10.84
C THR A 345 -17.40 36.81 10.86
N GLY A 346 -18.13 36.77 11.97
CA GLY A 346 -19.51 37.26 12.06
C GLY A 346 -20.52 36.38 11.33
N LYS A 347 -20.10 35.32 10.65
CA LYS A 347 -20.94 34.48 9.80
C LYS A 347 -21.67 33.41 10.60
N GLU A 348 -22.98 33.33 10.43
CA GLU A 348 -23.86 32.33 11.03
C GLU A 348 -24.20 31.26 9.99
N ALA A 349 -23.87 30.00 10.30
CA ALA A 349 -24.19 28.86 9.45
C ALA A 349 -25.52 28.23 9.82
N ILE A 350 -26.27 27.74 8.82
CA ILE A 350 -27.48 26.95 9.03
C ILE A 350 -27.08 25.54 9.50
N LEU A 351 -27.74 25.07 10.57
CA LEU A 351 -27.54 23.75 11.15
C LEU A 351 -28.50 22.74 10.52
N ILE A 352 -27.96 21.64 10.00
CA ILE A 352 -28.74 20.56 9.38
C ILE A 352 -28.51 19.28 10.17
N PRO A 353 -29.23 19.01 11.26
CA PRO A 353 -29.28 17.71 11.89
C PRO A 353 -29.85 16.70 10.89
N SER A 354 -29.12 15.60 10.63
CA SER A 354 -29.47 14.60 9.62
C SER A 354 -29.44 13.20 10.20
N GLY A 355 -30.58 12.50 10.10
CA GLY A 355 -30.78 11.13 10.58
C GLY A 355 -32.26 10.81 10.68
N GLY A 356 -32.68 9.75 10.03
CA GLY A 356 -34.05 9.25 10.09
C GLY A 356 -34.34 8.48 11.37
N GLN A 357 -35.44 7.74 11.36
CA GLN A 357 -35.89 6.94 12.50
C GLN A 357 -35.43 5.49 12.34
N GLY A 358 -34.63 5.00 13.28
CA GLY A 358 -34.30 3.59 13.38
C GLY A 358 -35.47 2.71 13.83
N ARG A 359 -35.42 1.39 13.59
CA ARG A 359 -36.50 0.45 13.92
C ARG A 359 -36.89 0.45 15.40
N ASP A 360 -35.95 0.71 16.29
CA ASP A 360 -36.11 0.69 17.74
C ASP A 360 -36.20 2.11 18.34
N GLU A 361 -36.35 3.14 17.52
CA GLU A 361 -36.35 4.53 17.93
C GLU A 361 -37.77 5.12 17.93
N THR A 362 -38.04 6.04 18.85
CA THR A 362 -39.37 6.66 19.03
C THR A 362 -39.60 7.86 18.14
N MET A 363 -38.51 8.43 17.56
CA MET A 363 -38.54 9.59 16.67
C MET A 363 -37.31 9.58 15.75
N PRO A 364 -37.27 10.39 14.68
CA PRO A 364 -36.06 10.56 13.87
C PRO A 364 -34.87 11.14 14.68
N GLU A 365 -33.65 10.64 14.45
CA GLU A 365 -32.42 11.16 15.10
C GLU A 365 -32.26 12.69 14.90
N ALA A 366 -32.60 13.19 13.72
CA ALA A 366 -32.58 14.62 13.40
C ALA A 366 -33.48 15.44 14.31
N GLU A 367 -34.63 14.90 14.71
CA GLU A 367 -35.57 15.60 15.62
C GLU A 367 -35.03 15.65 17.05
N ALA A 368 -34.42 14.57 17.54
CA ALA A 368 -33.77 14.55 18.84
C ALA A 368 -32.61 15.57 18.90
N MET A 369 -31.81 15.66 17.83
CA MET A 369 -30.76 16.68 17.72
C MET A 369 -31.31 18.09 17.63
N GLN A 370 -32.40 18.29 16.89
CA GLN A 370 -33.08 19.60 16.80
C GLN A 370 -33.57 20.08 18.19
N ARG A 371 -34.24 19.21 18.97
CA ARG A 371 -34.66 19.52 20.33
C ARG A 371 -33.49 19.96 21.22
N TYR A 372 -32.36 19.26 21.09
CA TYR A 372 -31.17 19.65 21.84
C TYR A 372 -30.60 20.98 21.37
N LEU A 373 -30.54 21.30 20.08
CA LEU A 373 -30.10 22.59 19.54
C LEU A 373 -30.98 23.74 20.04
N LEU A 374 -32.31 23.55 20.03
CA LEU A 374 -33.26 24.53 20.59
C LEU A 374 -33.01 24.78 22.08
N SER A 375 -32.72 23.74 22.87
CA SER A 375 -32.38 23.89 24.31
C SER A 375 -31.04 24.61 24.54
N GLN A 376 -30.15 24.65 23.53
CA GLN A 376 -28.90 25.40 23.55
C GLN A 376 -29.05 26.86 23.06
N GLY A 377 -30.29 27.31 22.79
CA GLY A 377 -30.61 28.68 22.43
C GLY A 377 -30.54 29.03 20.94
N PHE A 378 -30.44 28.02 20.05
CA PHE A 378 -30.53 28.25 18.59
C PHE A 378 -31.99 28.53 18.18
N SER A 379 -32.20 29.51 17.30
CA SER A 379 -33.53 29.78 16.78
C SER A 379 -34.01 28.71 15.80
N PRO A 380 -35.31 28.40 15.73
CA PRO A 380 -35.84 27.40 14.77
C PRO A 380 -35.50 27.70 13.31
N GLU A 381 -35.36 28.98 12.97
CA GLU A 381 -35.04 29.44 11.60
C GLU A 381 -33.64 29.05 11.15
N MET A 382 -32.73 28.83 12.10
CA MET A 382 -31.37 28.39 11.82
C MET A 382 -31.22 26.88 11.68
N ILE A 383 -32.28 26.10 11.91
CA ILE A 383 -32.25 24.65 11.94
C ILE A 383 -33.09 24.08 10.81
N ARG A 384 -32.52 23.23 9.98
CA ARG A 384 -33.21 22.53 8.88
C ARG A 384 -33.03 21.02 9.03
N PRO A 385 -33.89 20.31 9.80
CA PRO A 385 -33.69 18.89 10.06
C PRO A 385 -34.00 18.03 8.82
N GLU A 386 -33.12 17.08 8.53
CA GLU A 386 -33.28 16.02 7.55
C GLU A 386 -33.66 14.71 8.30
N LYS A 387 -34.88 14.19 8.07
CA LYS A 387 -35.48 13.11 8.86
C LYS A 387 -35.69 11.78 8.12
N ALA A 388 -35.28 11.68 6.86
CA ALA A 388 -35.63 10.55 6.00
C ALA A 388 -34.49 9.55 5.78
N SER A 389 -33.28 9.90 6.10
CA SER A 389 -32.08 9.08 5.82
C SER A 389 -31.97 7.86 6.73
N ALA A 390 -31.53 6.73 6.16
CA ALA A 390 -31.31 5.47 6.86
C ALA A 390 -29.81 5.06 6.95
N ASN A 391 -28.92 5.80 6.31
CA ASN A 391 -27.48 5.54 6.32
C ASN A 391 -26.69 6.81 6.00
N THR A 392 -25.36 6.75 6.20
CA THR A 392 -24.49 7.92 6.02
C THR A 392 -24.49 8.49 4.60
N TYR A 393 -24.63 7.67 3.57
CA TYR A 393 -24.75 8.16 2.19
C TYR A 393 -26.02 9.00 2.01
N GLN A 394 -27.17 8.49 2.48
CA GLN A 394 -28.44 9.20 2.43
C GLN A 394 -28.44 10.46 3.30
N ASN A 395 -27.76 10.43 4.46
CA ASN A 395 -27.58 11.66 5.27
C ASN A 395 -26.94 12.76 4.42
N MET A 396 -25.87 12.45 3.68
CA MET A 396 -25.19 13.42 2.83
C MET A 396 -26.03 13.81 1.60
N GLU A 397 -26.66 12.84 0.95
CA GLU A 397 -27.48 13.06 -0.24
C GLU A 397 -28.69 13.97 0.07
N PHE A 398 -29.45 13.64 1.14
CA PHE A 398 -30.68 14.38 1.45
C PHE A 398 -30.37 15.75 2.08
N SER A 399 -29.34 15.85 2.94
CA SER A 399 -28.84 17.16 3.37
C SER A 399 -28.37 18.00 2.19
N GLY A 400 -27.72 17.38 1.20
CA GLY A 400 -27.30 18.06 -0.04
C GLY A 400 -28.48 18.58 -0.86
N LYS A 401 -29.64 17.91 -0.86
CA LYS A 401 -30.87 18.42 -1.51
C LYS A 401 -31.36 19.69 -0.83
N ILE A 402 -31.45 19.68 0.50
CA ILE A 402 -31.86 20.87 1.32
C ILE A 402 -30.88 22.03 1.07
N ILE A 403 -29.57 21.76 1.05
CA ILE A 403 -28.54 22.78 0.82
C ILE A 403 -28.68 23.41 -0.55
N ARG A 404 -28.88 22.61 -1.61
CA ARG A 404 -29.01 23.10 -2.97
C ARG A 404 -30.26 23.96 -3.19
N GLU A 405 -31.36 23.71 -2.45
CA GLU A 405 -32.56 24.51 -2.49
C GLU A 405 -32.34 25.90 -1.84
N ILE A 406 -31.50 25.99 -0.80
CA ILE A 406 -31.23 27.25 -0.08
C ILE A 406 -30.09 28.02 -0.77
N ASN A 407 -28.94 27.36 -1.00
CA ASN A 407 -27.77 27.96 -1.64
C ASN A 407 -26.94 26.86 -2.34
N PRO A 408 -27.04 26.68 -3.66
CA PRO A 408 -26.34 25.66 -4.44
C PRO A 408 -24.82 25.72 -4.32
N ASN A 409 -24.25 26.91 -4.05
CA ASN A 409 -22.81 27.13 -3.95
C ASN A 409 -22.34 27.24 -2.49
N GLY A 410 -23.19 26.93 -1.53
CA GLY A 410 -22.89 27.04 -0.12
C GLY A 410 -21.77 26.13 0.32
N LYS A 411 -20.84 26.66 1.11
CA LYS A 411 -19.73 25.91 1.71
C LYS A 411 -20.24 25.08 2.87
N VAL A 412 -19.92 23.79 2.87
CA VAL A 412 -20.45 22.82 3.83
C VAL A 412 -19.35 22.26 4.72
N VAL A 413 -19.66 22.14 6.01
CA VAL A 413 -18.93 21.30 6.94
C VAL A 413 -19.89 20.27 7.55
N PHE A 414 -19.40 19.04 7.80
CA PHE A 414 -20.19 18.06 8.55
C PHE A 414 -19.53 17.70 9.88
N SER A 415 -20.36 17.44 10.89
CA SER A 415 -19.94 17.03 12.23
C SER A 415 -20.25 15.55 12.45
N THR A 416 -19.24 14.78 12.88
CA THR A 416 -19.37 13.38 13.24
C THR A 416 -18.33 13.00 14.33
N THR A 417 -18.18 11.71 14.66
CA THR A 417 -17.10 11.25 15.54
C THR A 417 -15.76 11.26 14.79
N ASN A 418 -14.66 11.54 15.47
CA ASN A 418 -13.33 11.73 14.89
C ASN A 418 -12.87 10.56 14.02
N TYR A 419 -13.06 9.31 14.41
CA TYR A 419 -12.70 8.13 13.62
C TYR A 419 -13.59 7.95 12.37
N HIS A 420 -14.77 8.56 12.33
CA HIS A 420 -15.73 8.41 11.23
C HIS A 420 -15.64 9.54 10.18
N VAL A 421 -14.84 10.58 10.43
CA VAL A 421 -14.74 11.76 9.54
C VAL A 421 -14.33 11.35 8.12
N PHE A 422 -13.30 10.51 7.97
CA PHE A 422 -12.82 10.14 6.65
C PHE A 422 -13.88 9.41 5.82
N ARG A 423 -14.52 8.36 6.37
CA ARG A 423 -15.56 7.61 5.66
C ARG A 423 -16.80 8.47 5.37
N SER A 424 -17.19 9.34 6.30
CA SER A 424 -18.30 10.29 6.06
C SER A 424 -17.98 11.26 4.92
N GLY A 425 -16.73 11.75 4.84
CA GLY A 425 -16.28 12.58 3.73
C GLY A 425 -16.26 11.86 2.37
N VAL A 426 -15.88 10.57 2.37
CA VAL A 426 -15.99 9.73 1.15
C VAL A 426 -17.46 9.63 0.70
N TRP A 427 -18.40 9.40 1.63
CA TRP A 427 -19.82 9.38 1.30
C TRP A 427 -20.36 10.74 0.84
N ALA A 428 -19.89 11.83 1.45
CA ALA A 428 -20.26 13.18 1.00
C ALA A 428 -19.84 13.43 -0.45
N ASN A 429 -18.60 13.06 -0.82
CA ASN A 429 -18.14 13.19 -2.20
C ASN A 429 -18.93 12.30 -3.18
N LEU A 430 -19.26 11.06 -2.79
CA LEU A 430 -20.07 10.16 -3.62
C LEU A 430 -21.52 10.65 -3.77
N ALA A 431 -22.07 11.32 -2.76
CA ALA A 431 -23.38 11.96 -2.82
C ALA A 431 -23.40 13.33 -3.56
N GLY A 432 -22.25 13.74 -4.10
CA GLY A 432 -22.12 15.02 -4.80
C GLY A 432 -22.22 16.25 -3.87
N LEU A 433 -21.89 16.09 -2.58
CA LEU A 433 -21.83 17.14 -1.58
C LEU A 433 -20.36 17.36 -1.15
N PRO A 434 -19.60 18.25 -1.80
CA PRO A 434 -18.23 18.54 -1.40
C PRO A 434 -18.23 19.24 -0.04
N ALA A 435 -17.89 18.51 1.02
CA ALA A 435 -17.91 18.98 2.40
C ALA A 435 -16.61 18.62 3.13
N GLU A 436 -16.23 19.43 4.11
CA GLU A 436 -15.13 19.17 5.03
C GLU A 436 -15.68 18.64 6.35
N GLY A 437 -14.93 17.80 7.06
CA GLY A 437 -15.42 17.20 8.30
C GLY A 437 -14.76 17.75 9.55
N ILE A 438 -15.55 17.81 10.63
CA ILE A 438 -15.09 18.03 11.99
C ILE A 438 -15.46 16.84 12.87
N GLY A 439 -14.50 16.38 13.69
CA GLY A 439 -14.66 15.20 14.52
C GLY A 439 -14.84 15.53 16.00
N SER A 440 -15.90 15.00 16.62
CA SER A 440 -16.04 15.03 18.08
C SER A 440 -15.07 14.02 18.70
N ARG A 441 -14.52 14.36 19.87
CA ARG A 441 -13.57 13.49 20.58
C ARG A 441 -14.26 12.24 21.13
N THR A 442 -13.57 11.11 20.99
CA THR A 442 -13.97 9.84 21.59
C THR A 442 -12.89 9.32 22.52
N LYS A 443 -13.26 8.41 23.41
CA LYS A 443 -12.31 7.79 24.32
C LYS A 443 -11.30 6.95 23.52
N TRP A 444 -10.04 6.92 23.95
CA TRP A 444 -8.92 6.31 23.20
C TRP A 444 -9.11 4.82 22.91
N TRP A 445 -9.76 4.06 23.79
CA TRP A 445 -10.00 2.63 23.59
C TRP A 445 -10.99 2.29 22.49
N TYR A 446 -11.74 3.26 21.94
CA TYR A 446 -12.56 3.04 20.75
C TYR A 446 -11.76 3.03 19.44
N TRP A 447 -10.60 3.72 19.41
CA TRP A 447 -9.92 4.05 18.18
C TRP A 447 -9.49 2.83 17.33
N PRO A 448 -8.75 1.81 17.86
CA PRO A 448 -8.30 0.69 17.01
C PRO A 448 -9.46 -0.09 16.42
N ASN A 449 -10.48 -0.40 17.22
CA ASN A 449 -11.69 -1.08 16.73
C ASN A 449 -12.48 -0.23 15.74
N ALA A 450 -12.57 1.06 15.98
CA ALA A 450 -13.24 1.98 15.09
C ALA A 450 -12.52 2.03 13.74
N PHE A 451 -11.19 2.16 13.71
CA PHE A 451 -10.43 2.16 12.45
C PHE A 451 -10.61 0.86 11.67
N MET A 452 -10.57 -0.30 12.31
CA MET A 452 -10.85 -1.57 11.63
C MET A 452 -12.24 -1.60 11.02
N ARG A 453 -13.25 -1.18 11.77
CA ARG A 453 -14.63 -1.12 11.29
C ARG A 453 -14.79 -0.14 10.12
N GLU A 454 -14.15 1.03 10.20
CA GLU A 454 -14.16 2.04 9.13
C GLU A 454 -13.46 1.51 7.88
N THR A 455 -12.31 0.83 8.03
CA THR A 455 -11.57 0.19 6.92
C THR A 455 -12.41 -0.89 6.25
N ILE A 456 -13.01 -1.80 7.03
CA ILE A 456 -13.90 -2.86 6.50
C ILE A 456 -15.09 -2.23 5.77
N GLY A 457 -15.72 -1.20 6.35
CA GLY A 457 -16.85 -0.52 5.72
C GLY A 457 -16.49 0.18 4.40
N LEU A 458 -15.26 0.68 4.27
CA LEU A 458 -14.75 1.25 3.01
C LEU A 458 -14.52 0.14 1.96
N LEU A 459 -13.86 -0.95 2.33
CA LEU A 459 -13.60 -2.09 1.44
C LEU A 459 -14.90 -2.75 0.96
N GLN A 460 -15.89 -2.91 1.85
CA GLN A 460 -17.17 -3.52 1.52
C GLN A 460 -17.89 -2.80 0.37
N ASN A 461 -17.76 -1.49 0.26
CA ASN A 461 -18.40 -0.73 -0.82
C ASN A 461 -17.74 -0.92 -2.19
N ARG A 462 -16.49 -1.38 -2.22
CA ARG A 462 -15.70 -1.56 -3.42
C ARG A 462 -15.18 -2.98 -3.60
N TRP A 463 -15.75 -3.94 -2.90
CA TRP A 463 -15.24 -5.30 -2.85
C TRP A 463 -14.95 -5.93 -4.23
N LYS A 464 -15.77 -5.63 -5.25
CA LYS A 464 -15.56 -6.13 -6.62
C LYS A 464 -14.28 -5.55 -7.24
N GLN A 465 -14.05 -4.24 -7.09
CA GLN A 465 -12.85 -3.58 -7.59
C GLN A 465 -11.61 -4.04 -6.82
N GLU A 466 -11.73 -4.21 -5.50
CA GLU A 466 -10.64 -4.67 -4.64
C GLU A 466 -10.24 -6.12 -4.98
N ILE A 467 -11.22 -7.02 -5.20
CA ILE A 467 -10.94 -8.38 -5.65
C ILE A 467 -10.28 -8.38 -7.03
N LEU A 468 -10.80 -7.60 -7.99
CA LEU A 468 -10.19 -7.50 -9.32
C LEU A 468 -8.74 -7.01 -9.25
N PHE A 469 -8.48 -5.96 -8.47
CA PHE A 469 -7.13 -5.45 -8.27
C PHE A 469 -6.21 -6.50 -7.65
N LEU A 470 -6.68 -7.19 -6.62
CA LEU A 470 -5.93 -8.26 -5.95
C LEU A 470 -5.61 -9.43 -6.90
N VAL A 471 -6.58 -9.86 -7.72
CA VAL A 471 -6.37 -10.91 -8.73
C VAL A 471 -5.30 -10.49 -9.74
N ILE A 472 -5.33 -9.24 -10.23
CA ILE A 472 -4.31 -8.70 -11.14
C ILE A 472 -2.93 -8.70 -10.46
N LEU A 473 -2.86 -8.27 -9.22
CA LEU A 473 -1.62 -8.20 -8.45
C LEU A 473 -1.03 -9.60 -8.21
N VAL A 474 -1.86 -10.57 -7.81
CA VAL A 474 -1.46 -11.97 -7.60
C VAL A 474 -1.02 -12.62 -8.91
N ALA A 475 -1.75 -12.39 -10.01
CA ALA A 475 -1.37 -12.89 -11.32
C ALA A 475 -0.02 -12.33 -11.78
N PHE A 476 0.21 -11.03 -11.59
CA PHE A 476 1.48 -10.37 -11.92
C PHE A 476 2.65 -10.98 -11.13
N PHE A 477 2.55 -11.05 -9.80
CA PHE A 477 3.61 -11.61 -8.97
C PHE A 477 3.75 -13.13 -9.14
N GLY A 478 2.65 -13.86 -9.38
CA GLY A 478 2.68 -15.29 -9.70
C GLY A 478 3.45 -15.57 -10.99
N VAL A 479 3.15 -14.83 -12.07
CA VAL A 479 3.90 -14.94 -13.33
C VAL A 479 5.38 -14.56 -13.12
N LEU A 480 5.64 -13.48 -12.39
CA LEU A 480 6.99 -13.03 -12.10
C LEU A 480 7.81 -14.13 -11.38
N SER A 481 7.22 -14.82 -10.41
CA SER A 481 7.86 -15.91 -9.66
C SER A 481 8.12 -17.15 -10.53
N MET A 482 7.31 -17.39 -11.57
CA MET A 482 7.51 -18.53 -12.47
C MET A 482 8.54 -18.26 -13.58
N VAL A 483 8.67 -17.01 -14.01
CA VAL A 483 9.53 -16.61 -15.14
C VAL A 483 10.94 -16.25 -14.68
N LEU A 484 11.08 -15.70 -13.49
CA LEU A 484 12.36 -15.34 -12.88
C LEU A 484 12.85 -16.40 -11.90
#